data_4973dfcb3aae24478cc5b8ce2566688d
#
_entry.id   4973dfcb3aae24478cc5b8ce2566688d
#
_cell.length_a   1.000
_cell.length_b   1.000
_cell.length_c   1.000
_cell.angle_alpha   90.00
_cell.angle_beta   90.00
_cell.angle_gamma   90.00
#
_symmetry.space_group_name_H-M   'P 1'
#
loop_
_entity.id
_entity.type
_entity.pdbx_description
1 polymer ?
#
loop_
_entity_poly.entity_id
_entity_poly.type
_entity_poly.pdbx_seq_one_letter_code
_entity_poly.pdbx_strand_id
1 'polypeptide(L)'
;MKKWLTVFSMLTLWGCASAKAPDVNESQKIESTQSELSTVVEEGNSEPEEKRISFIGVGDNLIHDNVILAGEQEDGSYDFSDMYENISDEVANADLAFLNQETIFAGPDFPYAGYPSFNTPEALGKNMVDLGFDLVNGATNHTLDYGPEGTIHAVNYWNQFEDVIYTGAFLSEEDRATVPTIERDGVTFSFLAYTYGTNGMVPDTDWRIAYFDEEQIRQDVARAKEISDVVIVSAHWGDENTTVVNDFQRYYGQLFADLEVDVVIGTHPHMIQPIEWLTGENGNETLVVWSLGNLLAHALEDYNTLGGMITFDFVVEDEETFIDNVIFKPTISHFTYHYNDNDVLKRKFKIYFLDEYTDELGVEHGLNAYDHITISPANYQAIVDQVIDAEYLK
;
A
#
# COMPACT_ATOMS: atom_id res chain seq x y z
N MET A 1 -18.55 -22.49 -54.95
CA MET A 1 -17.71 -23.57 -55.56
C MET A 1 -16.87 -24.12 -54.41
N LYS A 2 -17.26 -25.21 -53.76
CA LYS A 2 -16.84 -26.60 -53.89
C LYS A 2 -15.28 -26.70 -53.85
N LYS A 3 -14.64 -27.43 -52.92
CA LYS A 3 -14.68 -28.83 -52.47
C LYS A 3 -13.84 -28.95 -51.18
N TRP A 4 -14.12 -29.59 -50.06
CA TRP A 4 -14.19 -31.02 -49.73
C TRP A 4 -12.92 -31.83 -50.07
N LEU A 5 -12.33 -32.47 -49.03
CA LEU A 5 -12.03 -33.90 -48.82
C LEU A 5 -11.17 -34.02 -47.56
N THR A 6 -11.56 -34.61 -46.45
CA THR A 6 -11.87 -35.99 -46.03
C THR A 6 -10.65 -36.94 -45.98
N VAL A 7 -10.32 -37.35 -44.71
CA VAL A 7 -10.12 -38.71 -44.17
C VAL A 7 -8.89 -39.52 -44.63
N PHE A 8 -8.09 -40.02 -43.68
CA PHE A 8 -7.99 -41.46 -43.41
C PHE A 8 -7.23 -41.78 -42.10
N SER A 9 -7.85 -42.68 -41.37
CA SER A 9 -7.44 -43.42 -40.18
C SER A 9 -6.52 -44.58 -40.60
N MET A 10 -5.57 -44.98 -39.73
CA MET A 10 -5.16 -46.37 -39.65
C MET A 10 -4.57 -46.75 -38.28
N LEU A 11 -5.29 -47.69 -37.66
CA LEU A 11 -4.83 -48.55 -36.58
C LEU A 11 -3.81 -49.58 -37.10
N THR A 12 -2.85 -49.95 -36.23
CA THR A 12 -2.32 -51.34 -36.24
C THR A 12 -1.96 -51.77 -34.80
N LEU A 13 -2.56 -52.87 -34.44
CA LEU A 13 -2.29 -53.73 -33.26
C LEU A 13 -1.14 -54.69 -33.60
N TRP A 14 -0.54 -55.24 -32.54
CA TRP A 14 0.05 -56.57 -32.28
C TRP A 14 1.38 -56.41 -31.57
N GLY A 15 1.75 -57.22 -30.57
CA GLY A 15 1.23 -58.47 -29.99
C GLY A 15 2.14 -58.94 -28.86
N CYS A 16 1.63 -59.79 -28.05
CA CYS A 16 2.23 -60.45 -26.88
C CYS A 16 3.44 -61.33 -27.16
N ALA A 17 4.35 -61.45 -26.18
CA ALA A 17 5.03 -62.73 -25.90
C ALA A 17 5.46 -62.84 -24.44
N SER A 18 5.02 -63.95 -23.87
CA SER A 18 5.38 -64.50 -22.52
C SER A 18 6.67 -65.33 -22.60
N ALA A 19 7.44 -65.37 -21.50
CA ALA A 19 8.27 -66.52 -21.15
C ALA A 19 8.68 -66.45 -19.67
N LYS A 20 8.16 -67.30 -18.89
CA LYS A 20 8.54 -68.35 -17.94
C LYS A 20 9.79 -68.15 -17.09
N ALA A 21 9.56 -68.36 -15.79
CA ALA A 21 10.52 -68.66 -14.71
C ALA A 21 11.18 -70.05 -14.88
N PRO A 22 12.21 -70.34 -14.11
CA PRO A 22 12.16 -71.56 -13.32
C PRO A 22 12.44 -71.41 -11.82
N ASP A 23 11.77 -72.29 -11.07
CA ASP A 23 11.97 -72.68 -9.70
C ASP A 23 13.36 -73.34 -9.44
N VAL A 24 13.79 -73.29 -8.19
CA VAL A 24 14.11 -74.41 -7.28
C VAL A 24 14.91 -73.95 -6.06
N ASN A 25 14.28 -74.01 -4.89
CA ASN A 25 14.55 -74.75 -3.62
C ASN A 25 15.99 -74.79 -3.09
N GLU A 26 16.25 -74.40 -1.84
CA GLU A 26 16.25 -75.27 -0.66
C GLU A 26 16.75 -74.53 0.60
N SER A 27 16.01 -74.75 1.65
CA SER A 27 16.19 -74.66 3.07
C SER A 27 17.56 -74.32 3.68
N GLN A 28 17.61 -73.42 4.63
CA GLN A 28 18.12 -73.63 5.97
C GLN A 28 17.48 -72.74 7.04
N LYS A 29 17.03 -73.46 8.09
CA LYS A 29 16.38 -73.01 9.29
C LYS A 29 17.42 -72.57 10.31
N ILE A 30 17.32 -71.29 10.78
CA ILE A 30 17.88 -70.94 12.10
C ILE A 30 16.83 -70.05 12.81
N GLU A 31 16.38 -70.58 13.95
CA GLU A 31 15.61 -69.90 14.97
C GLU A 31 16.45 -68.81 15.65
N SER A 32 15.94 -67.59 15.82
CA SER A 32 16.12 -66.87 17.08
C SER A 32 15.19 -65.67 17.17
N THR A 33 14.36 -65.72 18.19
CA THR A 33 13.83 -64.63 19.02
C THR A 33 13.16 -63.41 18.37
N GLN A 34 11.85 -63.38 18.53
CA GLN A 34 11.01 -62.20 18.52
C GLN A 34 11.52 -61.09 19.46
N SER A 35 11.73 -59.91 18.95
CA SER A 35 11.46 -58.71 19.69
C SER A 35 10.55 -57.84 18.75
N GLU A 36 9.28 -57.82 19.10
CA GLU A 36 8.32 -56.89 18.55
C GLU A 36 8.79 -55.48 18.90
N LEU A 37 9.36 -54.76 17.93
CA LEU A 37 9.50 -53.32 17.99
C LEU A 37 8.27 -52.75 17.27
N SER A 38 7.24 -52.44 18.04
CA SER A 38 6.16 -51.59 17.58
C SER A 38 6.77 -50.22 17.30
N THR A 39 7.01 -49.92 16.03
CA THR A 39 7.16 -48.54 15.58
C THR A 39 5.82 -47.85 15.79
N VAL A 40 5.67 -47.17 16.92
CA VAL A 40 4.72 -46.09 17.09
C VAL A 40 5.17 -45.04 16.07
N VAL A 41 4.45 -44.92 14.97
CA VAL A 41 4.48 -43.72 14.16
C VAL A 41 3.84 -42.68 15.07
N GLU A 42 4.64 -41.82 15.70
CA GLU A 42 4.18 -40.56 16.22
C GLU A 42 3.67 -39.81 14.96
N GLU A 43 2.35 -39.75 14.79
CA GLU A 43 1.72 -38.68 14.05
C GLU A 43 2.17 -37.41 14.77
N GLY A 44 3.17 -36.77 14.21
CA GLY A 44 3.57 -35.44 14.64
C GLY A 44 2.35 -34.55 14.51
N ASN A 45 1.76 -34.19 15.63
CA ASN A 45 0.87 -33.07 15.74
C ASN A 45 1.78 -31.84 15.49
N SER A 46 1.98 -31.45 14.23
CA SER A 46 2.47 -30.13 13.90
C SER A 46 1.35 -29.20 14.32
N GLU A 47 1.57 -28.40 15.35
CA GLU A 47 0.73 -27.23 15.58
C GLU A 47 0.64 -26.49 14.24
N PRO A 48 -0.54 -25.94 13.88
CA PRO A 48 -0.66 -25.11 12.68
C PRO A 48 0.46 -24.09 12.70
N GLU A 49 1.18 -23.96 11.60
CA GLU A 49 2.26 -22.98 11.49
C GLU A 49 1.60 -21.61 11.31
N GLU A 50 1.55 -20.82 12.38
CA GLU A 50 1.09 -19.44 12.35
C GLU A 50 1.98 -18.66 11.38
N LYS A 51 1.38 -18.04 10.36
CA LYS A 51 2.06 -17.14 9.43
C LYS A 51 1.78 -15.72 9.81
N ARG A 52 2.79 -14.87 9.75
CA ARG A 52 2.68 -13.43 9.98
C ARG A 52 3.25 -12.68 8.77
N ILE A 53 2.46 -11.82 8.19
CA ILE A 53 2.84 -10.93 7.10
C ILE A 53 2.78 -9.51 7.65
N SER A 54 3.93 -8.89 7.80
CA SER A 54 4.04 -7.52 8.31
C SER A 54 3.59 -6.50 7.27
N PHE A 55 2.78 -5.55 7.71
CA PHE A 55 2.27 -4.47 6.89
C PHE A 55 2.72 -3.11 7.41
N ILE A 56 3.06 -2.22 6.48
CA ILE A 56 3.30 -0.81 6.74
C ILE A 56 2.43 0.05 5.83
N GLY A 57 1.85 1.12 6.38
CA GLY A 57 1.14 2.13 5.60
C GLY A 57 1.57 3.54 5.98
N VAL A 58 1.77 4.40 4.98
CA VAL A 58 2.10 5.82 5.16
C VAL A 58 1.09 6.72 4.43
N GLY A 59 0.98 7.97 4.89
CA GLY A 59 -0.01 8.92 4.39
C GLY A 59 0.40 9.65 3.11
N ASP A 60 -0.03 10.92 3.02
CA ASP A 60 0.00 11.70 1.80
C ASP A 60 1.43 12.13 1.43
N ASN A 61 1.93 11.57 0.31
CA ASN A 61 3.18 12.00 -0.30
C ASN A 61 2.86 13.14 -1.28
N LEU A 62 2.88 14.38 -0.76
CA LEU A 62 2.38 15.59 -1.40
C LEU A 62 3.53 16.50 -1.84
N ILE A 63 3.95 16.37 -3.09
CA ILE A 63 5.21 16.93 -3.60
C ILE A 63 5.01 18.34 -4.13
N HIS A 64 5.12 19.32 -3.24
CA HIS A 64 5.08 20.75 -3.57
C HIS A 64 6.34 21.22 -4.31
N ASP A 65 6.28 22.41 -4.95
CA ASP A 65 7.40 23.02 -5.69
C ASP A 65 8.73 23.01 -4.90
N ASN A 66 8.68 23.32 -3.62
CA ASN A 66 9.88 23.35 -2.79
C ASN A 66 10.48 21.97 -2.51
N VAL A 67 9.65 20.91 -2.51
CA VAL A 67 10.13 19.52 -2.42
C VAL A 67 10.80 19.12 -3.73
N ILE A 68 10.17 19.47 -4.88
CA ILE A 68 10.76 19.26 -6.23
C ILE A 68 12.13 19.93 -6.30
N LEU A 69 12.20 21.24 -5.94
CA LEU A 69 13.44 22.01 -5.95
C LEU A 69 14.51 21.48 -4.99
N ALA A 70 14.10 20.82 -3.90
CA ALA A 70 15.04 20.22 -2.96
C ALA A 70 15.61 18.88 -3.48
N GLY A 71 14.86 18.16 -4.32
CA GLY A 71 15.32 16.94 -4.99
C GLY A 71 16.17 17.17 -6.22
N GLU A 72 16.17 18.41 -6.80
CA GLU A 72 16.94 18.74 -8.00
C GLU A 72 18.46 18.71 -7.73
N GLN A 73 19.19 17.95 -8.57
CA GLN A 73 20.63 17.80 -8.52
C GLN A 73 21.34 18.81 -9.43
N GLU A 74 22.67 18.98 -9.26
CA GLU A 74 23.48 19.93 -10.05
C GLU A 74 23.49 19.60 -11.55
N ASP A 75 23.32 18.35 -11.94
CA ASP A 75 23.26 17.90 -13.33
C ASP A 75 21.87 17.98 -13.96
N GLY A 76 20.86 18.45 -13.21
CA GLY A 76 19.48 18.58 -13.62
C GLY A 76 18.66 17.28 -13.47
N SER A 77 19.24 16.23 -12.91
CA SER A 77 18.47 15.04 -12.47
C SER A 77 17.76 15.31 -11.13
N TYR A 78 16.98 14.36 -10.67
CA TYR A 78 16.28 14.42 -9.38
C TYR A 78 16.61 13.21 -8.53
N ASP A 79 16.79 13.44 -7.22
CA ASP A 79 16.93 12.42 -6.20
C ASP A 79 16.27 12.89 -4.90
N PHE A 80 15.36 12.08 -4.36
CA PHE A 80 14.60 12.37 -3.14
C PHE A 80 14.95 11.40 -2.00
N SER A 81 15.86 10.47 -2.22
CA SER A 81 16.19 9.37 -1.28
C SER A 81 16.54 9.87 0.12
N ASP A 82 17.37 10.92 0.22
CA ASP A 82 17.74 11.52 1.51
C ASP A 82 16.56 11.96 2.37
N MET A 83 15.41 12.32 1.74
CA MET A 83 14.23 12.80 2.46
C MET A 83 13.56 11.69 3.25
N TYR A 84 13.67 10.44 2.80
CA TYR A 84 13.04 9.25 3.35
C TYR A 84 14.01 8.34 4.13
N GLU A 85 15.29 8.73 4.27
CA GLU A 85 16.34 7.89 4.86
C GLU A 85 15.94 7.33 6.24
N ASN A 86 15.34 8.15 7.11
CA ASN A 86 15.02 7.73 8.48
C ASN A 86 13.89 6.71 8.58
N ILE A 87 13.06 6.55 7.53
CA ILE A 87 12.00 5.54 7.49
C ILE A 87 12.34 4.33 6.62
N SER A 88 13.51 4.36 5.97
CA SER A 88 13.89 3.37 4.96
C SER A 88 14.00 1.96 5.53
N ASP A 89 14.57 1.80 6.71
CA ASP A 89 14.72 0.49 7.34
C ASP A 89 13.36 -0.12 7.72
N GLU A 90 12.42 0.71 8.20
CA GLU A 90 11.07 0.26 8.55
C GLU A 90 10.32 -0.22 7.31
N VAL A 91 10.36 0.56 6.21
CA VAL A 91 9.69 0.20 4.96
C VAL A 91 10.33 -1.04 4.33
N ALA A 92 11.66 -1.09 4.25
CA ALA A 92 12.38 -2.20 3.61
C ALA A 92 12.24 -3.54 4.35
N ASN A 93 11.90 -3.52 5.65
CA ASN A 93 11.72 -4.73 6.45
C ASN A 93 10.26 -5.23 6.49
N ALA A 94 9.30 -4.49 5.94
CA ALA A 94 7.93 -4.94 5.83
C ALA A 94 7.75 -5.92 4.66
N ASP A 95 6.85 -6.89 4.83
CA ASP A 95 6.49 -7.84 3.77
C ASP A 95 5.55 -7.17 2.74
N LEU A 96 4.80 -6.15 3.15
CA LEU A 96 3.89 -5.38 2.33
C LEU A 96 3.84 -3.91 2.78
N ALA A 97 4.09 -2.98 1.87
CA ALA A 97 4.17 -1.56 2.18
C ALA A 97 3.24 -0.71 1.29
N PHE A 98 2.41 0.13 1.92
CA PHE A 98 1.45 1.02 1.28
C PHE A 98 1.91 2.47 1.29
N LEU A 99 1.71 3.16 0.16
CA LEU A 99 1.97 4.58 -0.05
C LEU A 99 0.75 5.28 -0.66
N ASN A 100 0.29 6.39 -0.09
CA ASN A 100 -0.55 7.32 -0.83
C ASN A 100 0.33 8.29 -1.65
N GLN A 101 0.54 7.98 -2.93
CA GLN A 101 1.21 8.92 -3.85
C GLN A 101 0.17 9.92 -4.36
N GLU A 102 -0.04 10.98 -3.59
CA GLU A 102 -1.12 11.92 -3.87
C GLU A 102 -0.89 12.74 -5.14
N THR A 103 0.36 13.10 -5.41
CA THR A 103 0.73 13.91 -6.58
C THR A 103 1.10 13.05 -7.76
N ILE A 104 0.50 13.35 -8.91
CA ILE A 104 0.62 12.55 -10.13
C ILE A 104 2.01 12.68 -10.80
N PHE A 105 2.44 11.63 -11.50
CA PHE A 105 3.53 11.65 -12.48
C PHE A 105 2.95 11.84 -13.89
N ALA A 106 2.64 13.08 -14.26
CA ALA A 106 2.06 13.39 -15.58
C ALA A 106 3.08 13.29 -16.72
N GLY A 107 4.35 13.13 -16.39
CA GLY A 107 5.44 12.94 -17.33
C GLY A 107 6.19 14.21 -17.74
N PRO A 108 7.30 14.05 -18.46
CA PRO A 108 8.21 15.14 -18.81
C PRO A 108 7.69 16.06 -19.92
N ASP A 109 6.61 15.69 -20.59
CA ASP A 109 5.98 16.55 -21.61
C ASP A 109 5.23 17.74 -20.98
N PHE A 110 4.96 17.65 -19.67
CA PHE A 110 4.41 18.72 -18.85
C PHE A 110 5.47 19.28 -17.91
N PRO A 111 5.38 20.58 -17.53
CA PRO A 111 6.31 21.11 -16.54
C PRO A 111 6.12 20.44 -15.20
N TYR A 112 7.22 20.12 -14.50
CA TYR A 112 7.14 19.72 -13.09
C TYR A 112 6.62 20.90 -12.28
N ALA A 113 5.64 20.67 -11.41
CA ALA A 113 4.95 21.68 -10.64
C ALA A 113 4.34 21.13 -9.35
N GLY A 114 4.23 22.00 -8.35
CA GLY A 114 3.46 21.79 -7.14
C GLY A 114 2.04 22.35 -7.25
N TYR A 115 1.49 22.78 -6.10
CA TYR A 115 0.12 23.31 -6.01
C TYR A 115 -0.13 24.47 -7.00
N PRO A 116 -1.29 24.54 -7.66
CA PRO A 116 -2.50 23.70 -7.46
C PRO A 116 -2.61 22.47 -8.38
N SER A 117 -1.75 22.32 -9.38
CA SER A 117 -1.76 21.21 -10.34
C SER A 117 -0.39 20.54 -10.35
N PHE A 118 -0.32 19.41 -9.70
CA PHE A 118 0.94 18.72 -9.44
C PHE A 118 1.40 17.88 -10.63
N ASN A 119 2.68 17.99 -10.95
CA ASN A 119 3.41 17.02 -11.77
C ASN A 119 4.76 16.75 -11.12
N THR A 120 4.90 15.57 -10.55
CA THR A 120 6.10 15.16 -9.79
C THR A 120 7.13 14.51 -10.71
N PRO A 121 8.45 14.78 -10.54
CA PRO A 121 9.48 14.06 -11.26
C PRO A 121 9.44 12.55 -10.98
N GLU A 122 9.49 11.73 -12.03
CA GLU A 122 9.41 10.26 -11.96
C GLU A 122 10.50 9.61 -11.11
N ALA A 123 11.64 10.30 -10.92
CA ALA A 123 12.71 9.85 -10.03
C ALA A 123 12.19 9.57 -8.61
N LEU A 124 11.17 10.32 -8.13
CA LEU A 124 10.55 10.04 -6.85
C LEU A 124 9.89 8.64 -6.83
N GLY A 125 9.11 8.29 -7.85
CA GLY A 125 8.46 6.98 -7.90
C GLY A 125 9.47 5.85 -7.86
N LYS A 126 10.60 5.99 -8.57
CA LYS A 126 11.70 5.01 -8.47
C LYS A 126 12.29 4.97 -7.05
N ASN A 127 12.47 6.11 -6.37
CA ASN A 127 12.93 6.11 -4.98
C ASN A 127 11.94 5.37 -4.07
N MET A 128 10.62 5.52 -4.28
CA MET A 128 9.60 4.80 -3.49
C MET A 128 9.65 3.28 -3.72
N VAL A 129 9.81 2.84 -4.96
CA VAL A 129 10.00 1.42 -5.29
C VAL A 129 11.29 0.86 -4.68
N ASP A 130 12.39 1.62 -4.77
CA ASP A 130 13.69 1.22 -4.20
C ASP A 130 13.65 1.15 -2.66
N LEU A 131 12.75 1.90 -2.01
CA LEU A 131 12.49 1.82 -0.57
C LEU A 131 11.68 0.57 -0.18
N GLY A 132 10.89 -0.01 -1.09
CA GLY A 132 10.11 -1.22 -0.84
C GLY A 132 8.59 -0.99 -0.82
N PHE A 133 8.06 0.12 -1.32
CA PHE A 133 6.62 0.30 -1.43
C PHE A 133 6.02 -0.55 -2.55
N ASP A 134 5.03 -1.38 -2.21
CA ASP A 134 4.37 -2.34 -3.08
C ASP A 134 2.96 -1.91 -3.52
N LEU A 135 2.23 -1.25 -2.62
CA LEU A 135 0.85 -0.82 -2.85
C LEU A 135 0.80 0.70 -2.95
N VAL A 136 0.47 1.21 -4.12
CA VAL A 136 0.45 2.65 -4.39
C VAL A 136 -0.95 3.09 -4.78
N ASN A 137 -1.52 4.03 -4.00
CA ASN A 137 -2.79 4.66 -4.33
C ASN A 137 -2.63 5.63 -5.49
N GLY A 138 -3.43 5.42 -6.55
CA GLY A 138 -3.56 6.29 -7.72
C GLY A 138 -4.89 7.03 -7.80
N ALA A 139 -5.83 6.76 -6.87
CA ALA A 139 -7.11 7.44 -6.79
C ALA A 139 -7.06 8.59 -5.77
N THR A 140 -6.69 9.77 -6.21
CA THR A 140 -6.61 10.99 -5.38
C THR A 140 -7.35 12.15 -6.04
N ASN A 141 -7.54 13.25 -5.33
CA ASN A 141 -8.10 14.48 -5.92
C ASN A 141 -7.17 15.11 -6.98
N HIS A 142 -5.87 14.71 -7.01
CA HIS A 142 -4.87 15.19 -7.98
C HIS A 142 -4.63 14.24 -9.16
N THR A 143 -5.34 13.13 -9.26
CA THR A 143 -5.15 12.13 -10.34
C THR A 143 -5.39 12.72 -11.74
N LEU A 144 -6.23 13.76 -11.89
CA LEU A 144 -6.54 14.42 -13.16
C LEU A 144 -5.90 15.80 -13.34
N ASP A 145 -4.93 16.20 -12.55
CA ASP A 145 -4.33 17.55 -12.61
C ASP A 145 -3.82 17.94 -14.01
N TYR A 146 -3.37 16.96 -14.79
CA TYR A 146 -2.98 17.15 -16.21
C TYR A 146 -3.91 16.37 -17.16
N GLY A 147 -5.17 16.18 -16.76
CA GLY A 147 -6.19 15.52 -17.55
C GLY A 147 -5.88 14.05 -17.82
N PRO A 148 -6.63 13.44 -18.76
CA PRO A 148 -6.45 12.01 -19.07
C PRO A 148 -5.06 11.65 -19.57
N GLU A 149 -4.37 12.55 -20.27
CA GLU A 149 -3.02 12.31 -20.80
C GLU A 149 -2.02 12.14 -19.66
N GLY A 150 -2.06 13.00 -18.64
CA GLY A 150 -1.22 12.86 -17.44
C GLY A 150 -1.55 11.59 -16.64
N THR A 151 -2.85 11.27 -16.48
CA THR A 151 -3.29 10.05 -15.81
C THR A 151 -2.80 8.79 -16.53
N ILE A 152 -2.94 8.73 -17.86
CA ILE A 152 -2.45 7.61 -18.68
C ILE A 152 -0.94 7.46 -18.52
N HIS A 153 -0.21 8.58 -18.49
CA HIS A 153 1.23 8.55 -18.28
C HIS A 153 1.58 7.95 -16.91
N ALA A 154 0.92 8.40 -15.84
CA ALA A 154 1.16 7.90 -14.48
C ALA A 154 0.90 6.40 -14.36
N VAL A 155 -0.22 5.90 -14.90
CA VAL A 155 -0.51 4.46 -14.90
C VAL A 155 0.56 3.67 -15.66
N ASN A 156 0.97 4.14 -16.84
CA ASN A 156 2.03 3.49 -17.62
C ASN A 156 3.39 3.54 -16.92
N TYR A 157 3.67 4.61 -16.18
CA TYR A 157 4.89 4.72 -15.39
C TYR A 157 4.95 3.66 -14.29
N TRP A 158 3.89 3.56 -13.47
CA TRP A 158 3.85 2.58 -12.39
C TRP A 158 3.80 1.13 -12.87
N ASN A 159 3.15 0.86 -14.00
CA ASN A 159 3.08 -0.47 -14.63
C ASN A 159 4.44 -1.00 -15.14
N GLN A 160 5.52 -0.21 -15.06
CA GLN A 160 6.88 -0.68 -15.37
C GLN A 160 7.48 -1.52 -14.24
N PHE A 161 6.92 -1.47 -13.02
CA PHE A 161 7.40 -2.16 -11.84
C PHE A 161 6.53 -3.39 -11.56
N GLU A 162 7.07 -4.58 -11.85
CA GLU A 162 6.31 -5.85 -11.81
C GLU A 162 5.81 -6.21 -10.39
N ASP A 163 6.53 -5.78 -9.34
CA ASP A 163 6.22 -6.07 -7.94
C ASP A 163 5.43 -4.96 -7.24
N VAL A 164 4.90 -3.98 -7.99
CA VAL A 164 4.15 -2.85 -7.46
C VAL A 164 2.74 -2.84 -8.03
N ILE A 165 1.75 -2.73 -7.17
CA ILE A 165 0.37 -2.45 -7.56
C ILE A 165 0.11 -0.94 -7.48
N TYR A 166 -0.21 -0.33 -8.61
CA TYR A 166 -0.78 1.00 -8.69
C TYR A 166 -2.23 0.88 -9.17
N THR A 167 -3.18 1.35 -8.38
CA THR A 167 -4.60 1.21 -8.71
C THR A 167 -5.41 2.45 -8.35
N GLY A 168 -6.65 2.51 -8.87
CA GLY A 168 -7.56 3.65 -8.71
C GLY A 168 -7.63 4.57 -9.91
N ALA A 169 -6.65 4.45 -10.85
CA ALA A 169 -6.68 5.04 -12.19
C ALA A 169 -6.36 3.96 -13.23
N PHE A 170 -6.99 3.98 -14.41
CA PHE A 170 -7.03 2.85 -15.32
C PHE A 170 -6.81 3.26 -16.78
N LEU A 171 -6.29 2.32 -17.60
CA LEU A 171 -6.04 2.51 -19.02
C LEU A 171 -7.24 2.13 -19.91
N SER A 172 -8.10 1.22 -19.43
CA SER A 172 -9.25 0.71 -20.16
C SER A 172 -10.36 0.25 -19.21
N GLU A 173 -11.56 -0.02 -19.74
CA GLU A 173 -12.66 -0.59 -19.00
C GLU A 173 -12.35 -2.01 -18.48
N GLU A 174 -11.57 -2.79 -19.23
CA GLU A 174 -11.09 -4.11 -18.82
C GLU A 174 -10.10 -4.02 -17.67
N ASP A 175 -9.18 -3.06 -17.71
CA ASP A 175 -8.26 -2.74 -16.63
C ASP A 175 -9.02 -2.37 -15.36
N ARG A 176 -10.03 -1.47 -15.46
CA ARG A 176 -10.92 -1.08 -14.35
C ARG A 176 -11.69 -2.26 -13.76
N ALA A 177 -12.06 -3.25 -14.57
CA ALA A 177 -12.78 -4.43 -14.14
C ALA A 177 -11.88 -5.49 -13.45
N THR A 178 -10.57 -5.36 -13.60
CA THR A 178 -9.58 -6.28 -13.03
C THR A 178 -9.22 -5.84 -11.61
N VAL A 179 -9.34 -6.75 -10.65
CA VAL A 179 -8.86 -6.51 -9.28
C VAL A 179 -7.39 -6.94 -9.22
N PRO A 180 -6.46 -6.02 -8.93
CA PRO A 180 -5.05 -6.37 -8.80
C PRO A 180 -4.80 -7.11 -7.49
N THR A 181 -3.90 -8.11 -7.55
CA THR A 181 -3.51 -8.93 -6.39
C THR A 181 -2.01 -9.06 -6.29
N ILE A 182 -1.52 -9.23 -5.06
CA ILE A 182 -0.13 -9.54 -4.74
C ILE A 182 -0.09 -10.71 -3.75
N GLU A 183 0.89 -11.60 -3.87
CA GLU A 183 1.07 -12.72 -2.97
C GLU A 183 2.28 -12.48 -2.05
N ARG A 184 2.11 -12.72 -0.76
CA ARG A 184 3.18 -12.72 0.24
C ARG A 184 3.04 -13.94 1.14
N ASP A 185 4.07 -14.75 1.20
CA ASP A 185 4.13 -15.99 2.00
C ASP A 185 2.92 -16.94 1.81
N GLY A 186 2.39 -16.99 0.57
CA GLY A 186 1.25 -17.82 0.19
C GLY A 186 -0.11 -17.27 0.64
N VAL A 187 -0.19 -15.99 1.04
CA VAL A 187 -1.42 -15.23 1.27
C VAL A 187 -1.60 -14.26 0.13
N THR A 188 -2.79 -14.25 -0.46
CA THR A 188 -3.13 -13.37 -1.58
C THR A 188 -3.87 -12.15 -1.07
N PHE A 189 -3.34 -10.98 -1.38
CA PHE A 189 -3.91 -9.68 -1.04
C PHE A 189 -4.49 -9.03 -2.29
N SER A 190 -5.74 -8.56 -2.24
CA SER A 190 -6.28 -7.64 -3.22
C SER A 190 -6.19 -6.20 -2.71
N PHE A 191 -5.91 -5.28 -3.63
CA PHE A 191 -5.79 -3.87 -3.33
C PHE A 191 -6.75 -3.06 -4.19
N LEU A 192 -7.66 -2.31 -3.54
CA LEU A 192 -8.62 -1.41 -4.16
C LEU A 192 -8.36 0.03 -3.69
N ALA A 193 -8.65 1.01 -4.55
CA ALA A 193 -8.45 2.42 -4.20
C ALA A 193 -9.58 3.29 -4.76
N TYR A 194 -10.05 4.25 -3.97
CA TYR A 194 -11.14 5.15 -4.33
C TYR A 194 -10.87 6.58 -3.90
N THR A 195 -11.34 7.56 -4.71
CA THR A 195 -11.28 8.99 -4.37
C THR A 195 -12.68 9.63 -4.34
N TYR A 196 -12.86 10.62 -3.47
CA TYR A 196 -14.09 11.42 -3.40
C TYR A 196 -14.28 12.33 -4.62
N GLY A 197 -13.21 12.64 -5.36
CA GLY A 197 -13.27 13.57 -6.47
C GLY A 197 -11.91 13.84 -7.09
N THR A 198 -11.88 14.72 -8.09
CA THR A 198 -10.69 15.12 -8.86
C THR A 198 -10.65 16.64 -9.04
N ASN A 199 -10.85 17.41 -7.95
CA ASN A 199 -10.80 18.88 -7.92
C ASN A 199 -11.66 19.56 -9.00
N GLY A 200 -12.79 18.92 -9.36
CA GLY A 200 -13.70 19.41 -10.39
C GLY A 200 -13.25 19.14 -11.82
N MET A 201 -12.14 18.46 -12.02
CA MET A 201 -11.75 17.92 -13.32
C MET A 201 -12.63 16.73 -13.68
N VAL A 202 -12.99 16.61 -14.97
CA VAL A 202 -13.86 15.53 -15.46
C VAL A 202 -13.03 14.57 -16.31
N PRO A 203 -13.05 13.26 -16.03
CA PRO A 203 -12.33 12.29 -16.84
C PRO A 203 -12.96 12.15 -18.24
N ASP A 204 -12.19 11.63 -19.18
CA ASP A 204 -12.61 11.35 -20.55
C ASP A 204 -13.61 10.18 -20.65
N THR A 205 -13.61 9.29 -19.64
CA THR A 205 -14.47 8.11 -19.55
C THR A 205 -14.84 7.81 -18.09
N ASP A 206 -15.98 7.19 -17.86
CA ASP A 206 -16.50 6.88 -16.53
C ASP A 206 -15.63 5.83 -15.77
N TRP A 207 -14.87 5.03 -16.49
CA TRP A 207 -14.00 4.00 -15.90
C TRP A 207 -12.57 4.51 -15.60
N ARG A 208 -12.19 5.72 -16.03
CA ARG A 208 -10.81 6.23 -15.90
C ARG A 208 -10.33 6.30 -14.45
N ILE A 209 -11.20 6.68 -13.53
CA ILE A 209 -10.90 6.90 -12.11
C ILE A 209 -11.91 6.13 -11.26
N ALA A 210 -11.43 5.50 -10.19
CA ALA A 210 -12.29 4.89 -9.19
C ALA A 210 -12.81 5.94 -8.20
N TYR A 211 -14.02 6.40 -8.42
CA TYR A 211 -14.72 7.24 -7.45
C TYR A 211 -15.47 6.42 -6.43
N PHE A 212 -15.83 7.04 -5.30
CA PHE A 212 -16.78 6.46 -4.35
C PHE A 212 -18.16 6.36 -4.99
N ASP A 213 -18.48 5.17 -5.48
CA ASP A 213 -19.78 4.75 -5.98
C ASP A 213 -20.16 3.43 -5.30
N GLU A 214 -21.25 3.43 -4.53
CA GLU A 214 -21.60 2.30 -3.68
C GLU A 214 -21.84 1.00 -4.47
N GLU A 215 -22.52 1.08 -5.63
CA GLU A 215 -22.79 -0.11 -6.44
C GLU A 215 -21.50 -0.69 -7.01
N GLN A 216 -20.61 0.17 -7.47
CA GLN A 216 -19.31 -0.25 -8.01
C GLN A 216 -18.40 -0.82 -6.90
N ILE A 217 -18.37 -0.18 -5.72
CA ILE A 217 -17.62 -0.68 -4.56
C ILE A 217 -18.08 -2.09 -4.17
N ARG A 218 -19.41 -2.32 -4.10
CA ARG A 218 -19.96 -3.65 -3.79
C ARG A 218 -19.52 -4.71 -4.80
N GLN A 219 -19.46 -4.37 -6.08
CA GLN A 219 -19.01 -5.28 -7.13
C GLN A 219 -17.51 -5.53 -7.07
N ASP A 220 -16.71 -4.49 -6.82
CA ASP A 220 -15.25 -4.59 -6.72
C ASP A 220 -14.84 -5.45 -5.52
N VAL A 221 -15.40 -5.18 -4.34
CA VAL A 221 -15.13 -5.96 -3.12
C VAL A 221 -15.60 -7.41 -3.27
N ALA A 222 -16.76 -7.64 -3.86
CA ALA A 222 -17.23 -9.02 -4.10
C ALA A 222 -16.23 -9.79 -5.00
N ARG A 223 -15.70 -9.15 -6.06
CA ARG A 223 -14.68 -9.78 -6.92
C ARG A 223 -13.36 -9.98 -6.19
N ALA A 224 -12.94 -9.01 -5.37
CA ALA A 224 -11.73 -9.12 -4.57
C ALA A 224 -11.79 -10.34 -3.65
N LYS A 225 -12.88 -10.52 -2.91
CA LYS A 225 -13.10 -11.65 -2.00
C LYS A 225 -13.20 -13.02 -2.70
N GLU A 226 -13.52 -13.07 -4.00
CA GLU A 226 -13.51 -14.32 -4.77
C GLU A 226 -12.09 -14.81 -5.12
N ILE A 227 -11.09 -13.91 -5.10
CA ILE A 227 -9.74 -14.20 -5.63
C ILE A 227 -8.61 -13.92 -4.64
N SER A 228 -8.90 -13.42 -3.45
CA SER A 228 -7.89 -13.11 -2.44
C SER A 228 -8.34 -13.52 -1.04
N ASP A 229 -7.35 -13.73 -0.18
CA ASP A 229 -7.53 -14.06 1.24
C ASP A 229 -7.77 -12.79 2.07
N VAL A 230 -7.23 -11.65 1.63
CA VAL A 230 -7.29 -10.35 2.30
C VAL A 230 -7.67 -9.25 1.30
N VAL A 231 -8.55 -8.34 1.71
CA VAL A 231 -8.96 -7.16 0.93
C VAL A 231 -8.51 -5.88 1.62
N ILE A 232 -7.62 -5.13 0.97
CA ILE A 232 -7.13 -3.83 1.43
C ILE A 232 -7.75 -2.74 0.56
N VAL A 233 -8.29 -1.70 1.20
CA VAL A 233 -8.86 -0.53 0.52
C VAL A 233 -8.08 0.72 0.90
N SER A 234 -7.62 1.48 -0.10
CA SER A 234 -7.21 2.87 0.07
C SER A 234 -8.40 3.80 -0.18
N ALA A 235 -8.67 4.66 0.78
CA ALA A 235 -9.80 5.59 0.76
C ALA A 235 -9.31 7.04 0.84
N HIS A 236 -9.31 7.73 -0.30
CA HIS A 236 -8.95 9.15 -0.38
C HIS A 236 -10.18 10.02 -0.19
N TRP A 237 -10.43 10.46 1.04
CA TRP A 237 -11.70 10.99 1.51
C TRP A 237 -11.60 12.03 2.64
N GLY A 238 -12.73 12.59 3.02
CA GLY A 238 -12.84 13.48 4.19
C GLY A 238 -12.73 14.96 3.83
N ASP A 239 -12.52 15.77 4.85
CA ASP A 239 -12.28 17.20 4.71
C ASP A 239 -10.81 17.50 5.03
N GLU A 240 -10.19 18.41 4.27
CA GLU A 240 -8.81 18.84 4.53
C GLU A 240 -8.67 19.58 5.86
N ASN A 241 -7.51 19.46 6.48
CA ASN A 241 -7.08 20.23 7.64
C ASN A 241 -7.96 20.03 8.89
N THR A 242 -8.45 18.81 9.11
CA THR A 242 -9.21 18.45 10.30
C THR A 242 -8.89 17.03 10.79
N THR A 243 -8.89 16.88 12.12
CA THR A 243 -8.80 15.58 12.79
C THR A 243 -10.16 14.89 12.96
N VAL A 244 -11.25 15.53 12.51
CA VAL A 244 -12.62 15.06 12.68
C VAL A 244 -13.05 14.22 11.48
N VAL A 245 -13.45 12.99 11.75
CA VAL A 245 -14.04 12.08 10.75
C VAL A 245 -15.44 12.58 10.40
N ASN A 246 -15.70 12.91 9.13
CA ASN A 246 -16.99 13.42 8.66
C ASN A 246 -18.00 12.29 8.33
N ASP A 247 -19.26 12.68 8.04
CA ASP A 247 -20.35 11.73 7.76
C ASP A 247 -20.09 10.91 6.48
N PHE A 248 -19.39 11.44 5.48
CA PHE A 248 -19.04 10.73 4.27
C PHE A 248 -18.05 9.59 4.58
N GLN A 249 -17.01 9.88 5.34
CA GLN A 249 -16.05 8.87 5.80
C GLN A 249 -16.76 7.79 6.61
N ARG A 250 -17.60 8.17 7.60
CA ARG A 250 -18.36 7.22 8.43
C ARG A 250 -19.26 6.31 7.60
N TYR A 251 -19.95 6.86 6.59
CA TYR A 251 -20.81 6.08 5.72
C TYR A 251 -20.05 5.02 4.93
N TYR A 252 -18.98 5.41 4.23
CA TYR A 252 -18.19 4.48 3.43
C TYR A 252 -17.33 3.54 4.28
N GLY A 253 -16.81 3.98 5.42
CA GLY A 253 -16.12 3.10 6.36
C GLY A 253 -17.02 1.97 6.84
N GLN A 254 -18.28 2.28 7.22
CA GLN A 254 -19.24 1.25 7.60
C GLN A 254 -19.62 0.36 6.41
N LEU A 255 -19.76 0.92 5.19
CA LEU A 255 -20.03 0.12 3.99
C LEU A 255 -18.89 -0.90 3.74
N PHE A 256 -17.63 -0.51 3.89
CA PHE A 256 -16.51 -1.45 3.75
C PHE A 256 -16.53 -2.54 4.82
N ALA A 257 -16.87 -2.18 6.07
CA ALA A 257 -17.04 -3.17 7.15
C ALA A 257 -18.18 -4.15 6.85
N ASP A 258 -19.34 -3.67 6.38
CA ASP A 258 -20.48 -4.51 5.99
C ASP A 258 -20.17 -5.41 4.80
N LEU A 259 -19.20 -5.05 3.96
CA LEU A 259 -18.70 -5.85 2.84
C LEU A 259 -17.55 -6.78 3.24
N GLU A 260 -17.17 -6.80 4.53
CA GLU A 260 -16.10 -7.64 5.07
C GLU A 260 -14.73 -7.34 4.42
N VAL A 261 -14.41 -6.05 4.22
CA VAL A 261 -13.07 -5.58 3.92
C VAL A 261 -12.21 -5.70 5.18
N ASP A 262 -10.97 -6.18 5.08
CA ASP A 262 -10.12 -6.40 6.24
C ASP A 262 -9.53 -5.10 6.76
N VAL A 263 -9.04 -4.24 5.85
CA VAL A 263 -8.37 -2.97 6.18
C VAL A 263 -8.80 -1.84 5.26
N VAL A 264 -9.05 -0.67 5.85
CA VAL A 264 -9.25 0.60 5.12
C VAL A 264 -8.18 1.60 5.57
N ILE A 265 -7.36 2.07 4.63
CA ILE A 265 -6.35 3.11 4.86
C ILE A 265 -6.84 4.43 4.26
N GLY A 266 -7.20 5.35 5.15
CA GLY A 266 -7.68 6.68 4.81
C GLY A 266 -6.55 7.68 4.55
N THR A 267 -6.76 8.57 3.60
CA THR A 267 -5.83 9.62 3.14
C THR A 267 -6.61 10.87 2.72
N HIS A 268 -5.97 12.00 2.42
CA HIS A 268 -6.53 13.28 1.99
C HIS A 268 -6.70 14.34 3.08
N PRO A 269 -7.12 14.08 4.34
CA PRO A 269 -7.30 15.16 5.32
C PRO A 269 -6.03 15.96 5.63
N HIS A 270 -4.85 15.48 5.23
CA HIS A 270 -3.53 16.06 5.53
C HIS A 270 -3.26 16.24 7.03
N MET A 271 -4.11 15.65 7.85
CA MET A 271 -3.98 15.54 9.30
C MET A 271 -4.28 14.12 9.73
N ILE A 272 -3.62 13.67 10.78
CA ILE A 272 -3.94 12.38 11.39
C ILE A 272 -5.40 12.38 11.89
N GLN A 273 -6.08 11.25 11.71
CA GLN A 273 -7.41 10.98 12.25
C GLN A 273 -7.40 9.66 13.02
N PRO A 274 -8.44 9.33 13.82
CA PRO A 274 -8.47 8.14 14.65
C PRO A 274 -8.20 6.83 13.89
N ILE A 275 -7.88 5.80 14.66
CA ILE A 275 -7.86 4.40 14.24
C ILE A 275 -8.99 3.70 14.98
N GLU A 276 -9.84 2.98 14.27
CA GLU A 276 -11.01 2.34 14.85
C GLU A 276 -11.25 0.96 14.23
N TRP A 277 -11.78 0.04 15.03
CA TRP A 277 -12.36 -1.20 14.53
C TRP A 277 -13.85 -0.99 14.30
N LEU A 278 -14.32 -1.31 13.10
CA LEU A 278 -15.74 -1.28 12.77
C LEU A 278 -16.27 -2.70 12.63
N THR A 279 -17.38 -2.99 13.33
CA THR A 279 -18.08 -4.26 13.20
C THR A 279 -19.03 -4.20 12.01
N GLY A 280 -18.88 -5.11 11.06
CA GLY A 280 -19.78 -5.26 9.91
C GLY A 280 -21.06 -6.02 10.24
N GLU A 281 -22.01 -6.05 9.29
CA GLU A 281 -23.32 -6.70 9.45
C GLU A 281 -23.23 -8.20 9.79
N ASN A 282 -22.18 -8.88 9.39
CA ASN A 282 -21.93 -10.31 9.64
C ASN A 282 -21.12 -10.58 10.93
N GLY A 283 -20.74 -9.52 11.66
CA GLY A 283 -20.00 -9.61 12.91
C GLY A 283 -18.48 -9.70 12.71
N ASN A 284 -17.99 -9.48 11.50
CA ASN A 284 -16.57 -9.29 11.18
C ASN A 284 -16.06 -7.96 11.71
N GLU A 285 -14.76 -7.85 11.90
CA GLU A 285 -14.07 -6.63 12.32
C GLU A 285 -13.22 -6.09 11.17
N THR A 286 -13.34 -4.81 10.85
CA THR A 286 -12.54 -4.10 9.85
C THR A 286 -11.69 -3.05 10.54
N LEU A 287 -10.37 -3.08 10.32
CA LEU A 287 -9.47 -2.02 10.78
C LEU A 287 -9.62 -0.80 9.87
N VAL A 288 -10.04 0.33 10.43
CA VAL A 288 -10.14 1.60 9.70
C VAL A 288 -9.17 2.62 10.28
N VAL A 289 -8.16 2.98 9.49
CA VAL A 289 -7.28 4.12 9.74
C VAL A 289 -7.88 5.30 8.99
N TRP A 290 -8.54 6.23 9.68
CA TRP A 290 -9.32 7.29 9.01
C TRP A 290 -8.47 8.27 8.22
N SER A 291 -7.26 8.60 8.71
CA SER A 291 -6.23 9.33 7.95
C SER A 291 -4.86 9.19 8.60
N LEU A 292 -3.85 8.97 7.77
CA LEU A 292 -2.44 8.96 8.19
C LEU A 292 -1.77 10.34 8.17
N GLY A 293 -2.46 11.40 7.69
CA GLY A 293 -1.87 12.71 7.50
C GLY A 293 -0.79 12.74 6.41
N ASN A 294 0.09 13.73 6.44
CA ASN A 294 1.14 13.86 5.44
C ASN A 294 2.39 13.03 5.79
N LEU A 295 2.86 12.23 4.83
CA LEU A 295 4.20 11.64 4.89
C LEU A 295 5.27 12.69 4.62
N LEU A 296 5.17 13.36 3.46
CA LEU A 296 6.07 14.43 3.05
C LEU A 296 5.28 15.54 2.36
N ALA A 297 5.36 16.74 2.88
CA ALA A 297 4.71 17.91 2.29
C ALA A 297 5.50 19.20 2.62
N HIS A 298 5.39 20.22 1.79
CA HIS A 298 5.76 21.57 2.18
C HIS A 298 4.51 22.29 2.71
N ALA A 299 4.10 21.93 3.92
CA ALA A 299 2.97 22.57 4.60
C ALA A 299 3.33 23.98 5.10
N LEU A 300 2.32 24.81 5.28
CA LEU A 300 2.43 26.18 5.82
C LEU A 300 1.91 26.29 7.25
N GLU A 301 1.32 25.21 7.77
CA GLU A 301 0.81 25.11 9.13
C GLU A 301 1.48 23.92 9.83
N ASP A 302 1.68 24.03 11.15
CA ASP A 302 2.38 23.02 11.94
C ASP A 302 1.64 21.66 11.94
N TYR A 303 0.32 21.66 12.07
CA TYR A 303 -0.50 20.45 12.11
C TYR A 303 -0.44 19.63 10.80
N ASN A 304 -0.14 20.25 9.66
CA ASN A 304 0.03 19.55 8.38
C ASN A 304 1.44 18.96 8.18
N THR A 305 2.36 19.19 9.12
CA THR A 305 3.68 18.54 9.12
C THR A 305 3.69 17.25 9.93
N LEU A 306 2.63 16.99 10.70
CA LEU A 306 2.44 15.76 11.47
C LEU A 306 1.65 14.75 10.65
N GLY A 307 2.25 13.60 10.42
CA GLY A 307 1.64 12.41 9.86
C GLY A 307 1.90 11.19 10.71
N GLY A 308 1.73 10.01 10.13
CA GLY A 308 2.01 8.76 10.79
C GLY A 308 2.25 7.60 9.85
N MET A 309 2.92 6.62 10.40
CA MET A 309 3.12 5.30 9.85
C MET A 309 2.29 4.32 10.67
N ILE A 310 1.40 3.59 10.03
CA ILE A 310 0.69 2.47 10.64
C ILE A 310 1.45 1.19 10.38
N THR A 311 1.62 0.35 11.39
CA THR A 311 2.18 -1.00 11.24
C THR A 311 1.28 -2.01 11.91
N PHE A 312 1.15 -3.19 11.34
CA PHE A 312 0.44 -4.34 11.91
C PHE A 312 0.86 -5.63 11.19
N ASP A 313 0.44 -6.76 11.74
CA ASP A 313 0.63 -8.07 11.12
C ASP A 313 -0.72 -8.62 10.63
N PHE A 314 -0.75 -9.15 9.42
CA PHE A 314 -1.77 -10.13 9.02
C PHE A 314 -1.33 -11.49 9.56
N VAL A 315 -2.16 -12.09 10.38
CA VAL A 315 -1.91 -13.40 10.99
C VAL A 315 -2.83 -14.43 10.38
N VAL A 316 -2.27 -15.54 9.89
CA VAL A 316 -3.04 -16.63 9.31
C VAL A 316 -2.93 -17.85 10.20
N GLU A 317 -4.07 -18.29 10.74
CA GLU A 317 -4.23 -19.51 11.51
C GLU A 317 -5.43 -20.32 10.96
N ASP A 318 -5.24 -21.60 10.71
CA ASP A 318 -6.34 -22.52 10.31
C ASP A 318 -7.22 -22.01 9.15
N GLU A 319 -6.63 -21.32 8.14
CA GLU A 319 -7.31 -20.70 6.99
C GLU A 319 -8.12 -19.42 7.32
N GLU A 320 -8.05 -18.92 8.54
CA GLU A 320 -8.61 -17.61 8.93
C GLU A 320 -7.50 -16.56 8.98
N THR A 321 -7.80 -15.35 8.53
CA THR A 321 -6.88 -14.21 8.59
C THR A 321 -7.43 -13.14 9.52
N PHE A 322 -6.60 -12.63 10.42
CA PHE A 322 -6.92 -11.52 11.32
C PHE A 322 -5.72 -10.56 11.44
N ILE A 323 -5.97 -9.38 11.99
CA ILE A 323 -4.95 -8.35 12.17
C ILE A 323 -4.54 -8.31 13.64
N ASP A 324 -3.22 -8.23 13.88
CA ASP A 324 -2.61 -8.15 15.21
C ASP A 324 -1.52 -7.07 15.24
N ASN A 325 -1.06 -6.67 16.44
CA ASN A 325 0.05 -5.74 16.64
C ASN A 325 -0.13 -4.37 15.95
N VAL A 326 -1.33 -3.81 15.97
CA VAL A 326 -1.58 -2.48 15.37
C VAL A 326 -0.84 -1.41 16.14
N ILE A 327 0.13 -0.73 15.49
CA ILE A 327 0.95 0.33 16.09
C ILE A 327 0.96 1.53 15.16
N PHE A 328 0.74 2.71 15.73
CA PHE A 328 0.87 3.99 15.04
C PHE A 328 2.16 4.69 15.48
N LYS A 329 3.05 4.95 14.53
CA LYS A 329 4.30 5.70 14.74
C LYS A 329 4.15 7.11 14.14
N PRO A 330 4.00 8.16 14.96
CA PRO A 330 3.89 9.52 14.44
C PRO A 330 5.15 9.94 13.69
N THR A 331 4.98 10.60 12.54
CA THR A 331 6.07 11.11 11.70
C THR A 331 5.96 12.61 11.49
N ILE A 332 7.09 13.26 11.26
CA ILE A 332 7.17 14.70 11.05
C ILE A 332 7.85 14.99 9.72
N SER A 333 7.15 15.68 8.83
CA SER A 333 7.71 16.25 7.61
C SER A 333 8.49 17.52 7.94
N HIS A 334 9.76 17.37 8.19
CA HIS A 334 10.68 18.45 8.62
C HIS A 334 11.34 19.11 7.43
N PHE A 335 11.52 20.44 7.47
CA PHE A 335 12.43 21.12 6.54
C PHE A 335 13.20 22.23 7.23
N THR A 336 14.42 22.48 6.69
CA THR A 336 15.28 23.59 7.10
C THR A 336 15.61 24.48 5.91
N TYR A 337 16.00 25.73 6.21
CA TYR A 337 16.55 26.63 5.20
C TYR A 337 18.09 26.53 5.19
N HIS A 338 18.67 26.48 4.00
CA HIS A 338 20.11 26.57 3.81
C HIS A 338 20.44 27.35 2.54
N TYR A 339 21.66 27.88 2.45
CA TYR A 339 22.15 28.50 1.22
C TYR A 339 23.04 27.49 0.48
N ASN A 340 22.81 27.36 -0.84
CA ASN A 340 23.70 26.56 -1.69
C ASN A 340 24.99 27.35 -2.00
N ASP A 341 25.91 26.73 -2.74
CA ASP A 341 27.21 27.32 -3.11
C ASP A 341 27.13 28.62 -3.95
N ASN A 342 25.96 28.91 -4.49
CA ASN A 342 25.65 30.12 -5.28
C ASN A 342 24.87 31.17 -4.47
N ASP A 343 24.83 31.08 -3.14
CA ASP A 343 24.08 31.95 -2.24
C ASP A 343 22.57 31.98 -2.50
N VAL A 344 22.00 30.88 -3.08
CA VAL A 344 20.57 30.73 -3.29
C VAL A 344 19.97 29.99 -2.10
N LEU A 345 18.94 30.57 -1.50
CA LEU A 345 18.18 29.94 -0.40
C LEU A 345 17.44 28.71 -0.93
N LYS A 346 17.76 27.56 -0.37
CA LYS A 346 17.12 26.27 -0.64
C LYS A 346 16.49 25.74 0.63
N ARG A 347 15.62 24.72 0.50
CA ARG A 347 15.11 23.92 1.62
C ARG A 347 15.70 22.53 1.55
N LYS A 348 15.94 21.95 2.73
CA LYS A 348 16.27 20.53 2.87
C LYS A 348 15.12 19.88 3.65
N PHE A 349 14.52 18.85 3.08
CA PHE A 349 13.45 18.09 3.69
C PHE A 349 13.98 16.79 4.27
N LYS A 350 13.38 16.33 5.36
CA LYS A 350 13.62 15.01 5.94
C LYS A 350 12.43 14.60 6.81
N ILE A 351 12.05 13.33 6.73
CA ILE A 351 11.03 12.73 7.60
C ILE A 351 11.72 12.26 8.88
N TYR A 352 11.11 12.49 10.03
CA TYR A 352 11.56 11.99 11.33
C TYR A 352 10.41 11.28 12.03
N PHE A 353 10.70 10.24 12.81
CA PHE A 353 9.75 9.74 13.82
C PHE A 353 9.68 10.73 14.98
N LEU A 354 8.50 10.87 15.59
CA LEU A 354 8.29 11.85 16.67
C LEU A 354 9.12 11.53 17.91
N ASP A 355 9.33 10.26 18.24
CA ASP A 355 10.14 9.83 19.37
C ASP A 355 11.65 10.12 19.19
N GLU A 356 12.12 10.31 17.94
CA GLU A 356 13.46 10.74 17.59
C GLU A 356 13.57 12.26 17.37
N TYR A 357 12.43 12.97 17.36
CA TYR A 357 12.36 14.39 17.06
C TYR A 357 12.70 15.24 18.29
N THR A 358 13.88 15.86 18.30
CA THR A 358 14.38 16.64 19.44
C THR A 358 13.89 18.09 19.45
N ASP A 359 14.02 18.76 20.61
CA ASP A 359 13.76 20.21 20.71
C ASP A 359 14.65 21.03 19.79
N GLU A 360 15.89 20.59 19.56
CA GLU A 360 16.84 21.24 18.64
C GLU A 360 16.31 21.17 17.18
N LEU A 361 15.85 19.99 16.73
CA LEU A 361 15.20 19.85 15.43
C LEU A 361 13.95 20.73 15.35
N GLY A 362 13.15 20.78 16.41
CA GLY A 362 11.99 21.67 16.48
C GLY A 362 12.38 23.13 16.25
N VAL A 363 13.43 23.62 16.89
CA VAL A 363 13.93 25.00 16.72
C VAL A 363 14.42 25.26 15.30
N GLU A 364 15.06 24.28 14.65
CA GLU A 364 15.59 24.41 13.28
C GLU A 364 14.51 24.34 12.19
N HIS A 365 13.30 23.89 12.54
CA HIS A 365 12.22 23.72 11.57
C HIS A 365 11.86 25.05 10.88
N GLY A 366 11.80 25.04 9.54
CA GLY A 366 11.59 26.21 8.73
C GLY A 366 10.30 26.98 9.00
N LEU A 367 9.25 26.34 9.54
CA LEU A 367 7.99 26.98 9.94
C LEU A 367 8.16 27.95 11.12
N ASN A 368 9.18 27.82 11.96
CA ASN A 368 9.46 28.82 13.01
C ASN A 368 9.86 30.20 12.46
N ALA A 369 10.03 30.36 11.14
CA ALA A 369 10.15 31.66 10.50
C ALA A 369 8.83 32.46 10.56
N TYR A 370 7.69 31.83 10.88
CA TYR A 370 6.37 32.46 11.01
C TYR A 370 6.06 32.71 12.49
N ASP A 371 5.78 33.96 12.88
CA ASP A 371 5.60 34.41 14.28
C ASP A 371 4.52 33.64 15.07
N HIS A 372 3.55 33.04 14.40
CA HIS A 372 2.42 32.34 15.01
C HIS A 372 2.62 30.84 15.19
N ILE A 373 3.71 30.29 14.66
CA ILE A 373 4.03 28.86 14.70
C ILE A 373 5.20 28.62 15.67
N THR A 374 5.05 27.58 16.48
CA THR A 374 6.12 27.07 17.34
C THR A 374 6.17 25.56 17.22
N ILE A 375 7.19 25.08 16.51
CA ILE A 375 7.42 23.65 16.35
C ILE A 375 8.12 23.09 17.58
N SER A 376 7.56 22.08 18.19
CA SER A 376 8.19 21.31 19.26
C SER A 376 7.65 19.88 19.32
N PRO A 377 8.45 18.90 19.78
CA PRO A 377 7.98 17.53 20.01
C PRO A 377 6.75 17.49 20.93
N ALA A 378 6.72 18.32 21.96
CA ALA A 378 5.61 18.36 22.91
C ALA A 378 4.28 18.82 22.28
N ASN A 379 4.32 19.76 21.33
CA ASN A 379 3.12 20.20 20.62
C ASN A 379 2.57 19.11 19.70
N TYR A 380 3.45 18.41 18.99
CA TYR A 380 3.05 17.26 18.16
C TYR A 380 2.49 16.12 19.01
N GLN A 381 3.16 15.77 20.12
CA GLN A 381 2.66 14.74 21.04
C GLN A 381 1.27 15.07 21.58
N ALA A 382 1.00 16.33 21.89
CA ALA A 382 -0.33 16.75 22.36
C ALA A 382 -1.43 16.56 21.31
N ILE A 383 -1.10 16.72 20.01
CA ILE A 383 -2.05 16.41 18.92
C ILE A 383 -2.25 14.89 18.82
N VAL A 384 -1.17 14.11 18.84
CA VAL A 384 -1.22 12.64 18.80
C VAL A 384 -2.05 12.10 19.94
N ASP A 385 -1.80 12.52 21.18
CA ASP A 385 -2.52 12.08 22.40
C ASP A 385 -4.02 12.43 22.36
N GLN A 386 -4.40 13.44 21.60
CA GLN A 386 -5.80 13.84 21.42
C GLN A 386 -6.53 13.00 20.37
N VAL A 387 -5.82 12.50 19.36
CA VAL A 387 -6.41 11.90 18.16
C VAL A 387 -6.28 10.38 18.14
N ILE A 388 -5.14 9.86 18.57
CA ILE A 388 -4.80 8.43 18.49
C ILE A 388 -4.94 7.81 19.88
N ASP A 389 -5.71 6.74 19.97
CA ASP A 389 -5.85 6.01 21.23
C ASP A 389 -4.52 5.42 21.69
N ALA A 390 -4.27 5.48 23.00
CA ALA A 390 -3.00 5.08 23.61
C ALA A 390 -2.64 3.60 23.40
N GLU A 391 -3.60 2.76 23.06
CA GLU A 391 -3.35 1.35 22.73
C GLU A 391 -2.54 1.17 21.46
N TYR A 392 -2.62 2.13 20.51
CA TYR A 392 -1.87 2.12 19.25
C TYR A 392 -0.52 2.83 19.34
N LEU A 393 -0.18 3.46 20.46
CA LEU A 393 1.05 4.24 20.69
C LEU A 393 2.06 3.45 21.55
N LYS A 394 2.57 2.32 21.06
CA LYS A 394 3.46 1.45 21.86
C LYS A 394 4.87 1.40 21.31
#